data_7cedbbd50f2df87e7a807446056dc2b0
#
_entry.id   7cedbbd50f2df87e7a807446056dc2b0
#
_cell.length_a   1.000
_cell.length_b   1.000
_cell.length_c   1.000
_cell.angle_alpha   90.00
_cell.angle_beta   90.00
_cell.angle_gamma   90.00
#
_symmetry.space_group_name_H-M   'P 1'
#
loop_
_entity.id
_entity.type
_entity.pdbx_description
1 polymer ?
#
loop_
_entity_poly.entity_id
_entity_poly.type
_entity_poly.pdbx_seq_one_letter_code
_entity_poly.pdbx_strand_id
1 'polypeptide(L)'
;MKAPILGIIEGFYGVPYSHDVRLEIFDRMAAWGWNSYVWAAKLEPRHRELWDQPFTPEELEQFAELSSRHDSVNFVIGLTPGSGATNEQVITKLRPAVDAGAAAVVLCFDDLPVLNAAADHQRIAHAVRDALNVPVWITPTHYAGLTSSPYLDALCAGLGEDIEVMWTGNYVVNDTITVNDAIARREVTGGRAPLVWDNAPVNDALMHAHMHLGPLHGREQGLQNVCSGFLWNPMVEPRASMLMLESAAAWWRGDDALTAWNTAVDRDGWRMLAEATAYRGDVHWPGETPAREWWEAVRDMPDMKDEVMTWVQAARSGARVALAALAIIEADIASLSHEDM
;
A
#
# COMPACT_ATOMS: atom_id res chain seq x y z
N MET A 1 24.72 -9.02 3.74
CA MET A 1 23.27 -9.13 3.51
C MET A 1 22.82 -7.88 2.76
N LYS A 2 21.91 -7.99 1.81
CA LYS A 2 21.26 -6.86 1.14
C LYS A 2 20.47 -6.06 2.20
N ALA A 3 20.47 -4.74 2.12
CA ALA A 3 19.64 -3.93 3.01
C ALA A 3 18.14 -4.24 2.76
N PRO A 4 17.31 -4.29 3.80
CA PRO A 4 15.88 -4.55 3.63
C PRO A 4 15.20 -3.42 2.86
N ILE A 5 14.19 -3.76 2.07
CA ILE A 5 13.34 -2.81 1.37
C ILE A 5 12.26 -2.33 2.35
N LEU A 6 12.27 -1.04 2.69
CA LEU A 6 11.34 -0.48 3.68
C LEU A 6 10.71 0.78 3.15
N GLY A 7 9.39 0.85 3.24
CA GLY A 7 8.76 2.09 2.80
C GLY A 7 7.27 2.01 2.53
N ILE A 8 6.86 2.79 1.55
CA ILE A 8 5.46 2.96 1.18
C ILE A 8 5.26 2.47 -0.26
N ILE A 9 4.17 1.76 -0.48
CA ILE A 9 3.63 1.52 -1.80
C ILE A 9 2.31 2.26 -1.93
N GLU A 10 2.28 3.33 -2.73
CA GLU A 10 1.07 4.04 -3.10
C GLU A 10 0.28 3.17 -4.08
N GLY A 11 -0.40 2.15 -3.55
CA GLY A 11 -1.01 1.07 -4.33
C GLY A 11 -2.53 0.97 -4.20
N PHE A 12 -3.17 1.96 -3.60
CA PHE A 12 -4.61 1.99 -3.32
C PHE A 12 -5.46 2.33 -4.57
N TYR A 13 -6.75 1.98 -4.50
CA TYR A 13 -7.80 2.42 -5.42
C TYR A 13 -8.42 3.72 -4.90
N GLY A 14 -7.92 4.86 -5.34
CA GLY A 14 -8.37 6.18 -4.92
C GLY A 14 -7.71 7.27 -5.74
N VAL A 15 -8.02 8.53 -5.43
CA VAL A 15 -7.36 9.67 -6.06
C VAL A 15 -5.87 9.63 -5.69
N PRO A 16 -4.96 9.58 -6.66
CA PRO A 16 -3.53 9.56 -6.39
C PRO A 16 -3.10 10.78 -5.56
N TYR A 17 -2.07 10.61 -4.76
CA TYR A 17 -1.51 11.72 -4.00
C TYR A 17 -0.99 12.83 -4.91
N SER A 18 -1.15 14.07 -4.47
CA SER A 18 -0.51 15.20 -5.14
C SER A 18 1.01 15.15 -4.99
N HIS A 19 1.71 15.82 -5.88
CA HIS A 19 3.17 15.88 -5.83
C HIS A 19 3.69 16.45 -4.49
N ASP A 20 3.08 17.54 -4.01
CA ASP A 20 3.45 18.15 -2.73
C ASP A 20 3.29 17.18 -1.55
N VAL A 21 2.21 16.41 -1.54
CA VAL A 21 1.98 15.35 -0.52
C VAL A 21 3.06 14.27 -0.61
N ARG A 22 3.44 13.86 -1.80
CA ARG A 22 4.53 12.88 -1.99
C ARG A 22 5.87 13.42 -1.44
N LEU A 23 6.16 14.70 -1.64
CA LEU A 23 7.35 15.34 -1.06
C LEU A 23 7.32 15.33 0.48
N GLU A 24 6.15 15.66 1.09
CA GLU A 24 5.97 15.55 2.56
C GLU A 24 6.21 14.09 3.05
N ILE A 25 5.73 13.11 2.30
CA ILE A 25 5.92 11.68 2.63
C ILE A 25 7.40 11.31 2.56
N PHE A 26 8.14 11.75 1.54
CA PHE A 26 9.58 11.51 1.44
C PHE A 26 10.35 12.05 2.64
N ASP A 27 10.00 13.26 3.12
CA ASP A 27 10.59 13.85 4.32
C ASP A 27 10.33 12.98 5.57
N ARG A 28 9.10 12.47 5.73
CA ARG A 28 8.75 11.55 6.82
C ARG A 28 9.51 10.22 6.72
N MET A 29 9.56 9.63 5.52
CA MET A 29 10.27 8.37 5.28
C MET A 29 11.76 8.49 5.61
N ALA A 30 12.40 9.57 5.19
CA ALA A 30 13.81 9.84 5.53
C ALA A 30 14.02 9.92 7.06
N ALA A 31 13.12 10.58 7.78
CA ALA A 31 13.17 10.66 9.25
C ALA A 31 12.96 9.30 9.93
N TRP A 32 12.17 8.41 9.34
CA TRP A 32 11.94 7.06 9.86
C TRP A 32 13.05 6.06 9.49
N GLY A 33 13.96 6.43 8.57
CA GLY A 33 14.99 5.53 8.03
C GLY A 33 14.45 4.54 7.00
N TRP A 34 13.30 4.84 6.38
CA TRP A 34 12.75 4.08 5.27
C TRP A 34 13.40 4.49 3.96
N ASN A 35 13.48 3.55 3.01
CA ASN A 35 14.33 3.71 1.83
C ASN A 35 13.64 3.54 0.47
N SER A 36 12.33 3.27 0.43
CA SER A 36 11.68 2.99 -0.85
C SER A 36 10.25 3.51 -0.89
N TYR A 37 9.96 4.38 -1.84
CA TYR A 37 8.61 4.85 -2.16
C TYR A 37 8.20 4.35 -3.54
N VAL A 38 7.14 3.56 -3.61
CA VAL A 38 6.62 2.99 -4.86
C VAL A 38 5.43 3.78 -5.35
N TRP A 39 5.57 4.42 -6.51
CA TRP A 39 4.52 5.11 -7.23
C TRP A 39 3.70 4.11 -8.05
N ALA A 40 2.53 3.70 -7.55
CA ALA A 40 1.74 2.62 -8.12
C ALA A 40 0.22 2.75 -7.86
N ALA A 41 -0.29 3.97 -7.59
CA ALA A 41 -1.71 4.19 -7.33
C ALA A 41 -2.57 3.65 -8.48
N LYS A 42 -3.58 2.83 -8.14
CA LYS A 42 -4.34 2.06 -9.15
C LYS A 42 -5.15 2.93 -10.10
N LEU A 43 -5.53 4.14 -9.68
CA LEU A 43 -6.22 5.13 -10.52
C LEU A 43 -5.29 6.16 -11.15
N GLU A 44 -3.97 5.99 -11.01
CA GLU A 44 -3.01 6.76 -11.77
C GLU A 44 -3.05 6.31 -13.24
N PRO A 45 -3.50 7.18 -14.18
CA PRO A 45 -3.84 6.71 -15.52
C PRO A 45 -2.68 6.00 -16.22
N ARG A 46 -1.46 6.56 -16.13
CA ARG A 46 -0.28 6.04 -16.81
C ARG A 46 0.44 4.91 -16.07
N HIS A 47 -0.03 4.57 -14.88
CA HIS A 47 0.37 3.36 -14.18
C HIS A 47 -0.37 2.13 -14.72
N ARG A 48 -1.67 2.24 -15.03
CA ARG A 48 -2.53 1.08 -15.32
C ARG A 48 -3.39 1.24 -16.57
N GLU A 49 -4.37 2.14 -16.59
CA GLU A 49 -5.36 2.25 -17.69
C GLU A 49 -4.71 2.65 -19.02
N LEU A 50 -3.83 3.63 -18.97
CA LEU A 50 -3.08 4.16 -20.12
C LEU A 50 -1.58 3.79 -20.01
N TRP A 51 -1.32 2.57 -19.57
CA TRP A 51 0.03 2.11 -19.22
C TRP A 51 1.03 2.22 -20.38
N ASP A 52 0.57 2.09 -21.63
CA ASP A 52 1.38 2.16 -22.85
C ASP A 52 1.59 3.60 -23.35
N GLN A 53 0.90 4.58 -22.78
CA GLN A 53 1.12 5.98 -23.12
C GLN A 53 2.37 6.53 -22.42
N PRO A 54 3.18 7.36 -23.11
CA PRO A 54 4.34 8.01 -22.50
C PRO A 54 3.96 8.80 -21.24
N PHE A 55 4.88 8.87 -20.27
CA PHE A 55 4.77 9.86 -19.20
C PHE A 55 4.83 11.28 -19.76
N THR A 56 4.10 12.19 -19.15
CA THR A 56 4.17 13.61 -19.54
C THR A 56 5.49 14.24 -19.09
N PRO A 57 5.91 15.35 -19.71
CA PRO A 57 7.09 16.09 -19.22
C PRO A 57 6.96 16.48 -17.74
N GLU A 58 5.76 16.89 -17.30
CA GLU A 58 5.47 17.26 -15.91
C GLU A 58 5.64 16.05 -14.97
N GLU A 59 5.12 14.88 -15.31
CA GLU A 59 5.33 13.66 -14.53
C GLU A 59 6.81 13.32 -14.41
N LEU A 60 7.57 13.45 -15.50
CA LEU A 60 9.01 13.17 -15.46
C LEU A 60 9.79 14.19 -14.61
N GLU A 61 9.41 15.46 -14.63
CA GLU A 61 9.96 16.50 -13.75
C GLU A 61 9.68 16.16 -12.28
N GLN A 62 8.44 15.76 -11.95
CA GLN A 62 8.05 15.32 -10.61
C GLN A 62 8.83 14.07 -10.17
N PHE A 63 9.05 13.10 -11.06
CA PHE A 63 9.86 11.91 -10.75
C PHE A 63 11.31 12.28 -10.45
N ALA A 64 11.90 13.20 -11.22
CA ALA A 64 13.25 13.68 -10.99
C ALA A 64 13.38 14.43 -9.65
N GLU A 65 12.39 15.24 -9.29
CA GLU A 65 12.35 15.92 -8.00
C GLU A 65 12.25 14.93 -6.84
N LEU A 66 11.34 13.96 -6.89
CA LEU A 66 11.22 12.90 -5.89
C LEU A 66 12.51 12.09 -5.77
N SER A 67 13.12 11.73 -6.89
CA SER A 67 14.37 10.95 -6.93
C SER A 67 15.56 11.69 -6.29
N SER A 68 15.54 13.02 -6.31
CA SER A 68 16.60 13.87 -5.75
C SER A 68 16.29 14.44 -4.37
N ARG A 69 15.09 14.16 -3.82
CA ARG A 69 14.62 14.77 -2.56
C ARG A 69 15.47 14.37 -1.36
N HIS A 70 15.82 13.08 -1.27
CA HIS A 70 16.64 12.52 -0.19
C HIS A 70 17.50 11.38 -0.72
N ASP A 71 18.80 11.41 -0.48
CA ASP A 71 19.72 10.33 -0.89
C ASP A 71 19.39 8.97 -0.24
N SER A 72 18.68 8.99 0.89
CA SER A 72 18.30 7.78 1.62
C SER A 72 16.97 7.17 1.17
N VAL A 73 16.17 7.86 0.37
CA VAL A 73 14.84 7.40 -0.08
C VAL A 73 14.79 7.27 -1.59
N ASN A 74 14.70 6.05 -2.06
CA ASN A 74 14.60 5.72 -3.48
C ASN A 74 13.17 5.95 -3.99
N PHE A 75 13.04 6.69 -5.07
CA PHE A 75 11.83 6.69 -5.87
C PHE A 75 11.80 5.41 -6.72
N VAL A 76 10.69 4.68 -6.69
CA VAL A 76 10.48 3.42 -7.39
C VAL A 76 9.24 3.56 -8.27
N ILE A 77 9.38 3.27 -9.57
CA ILE A 77 8.27 3.39 -10.52
C ILE A 77 7.51 2.07 -10.63
N GLY A 78 6.19 2.12 -10.42
CA GLY A 78 5.29 0.99 -10.67
C GLY A 78 4.64 1.05 -12.05
N LEU A 79 4.39 -0.10 -12.64
CA LEU A 79 3.65 -0.23 -13.89
C LEU A 79 2.82 -1.51 -13.88
N THR A 80 1.57 -1.42 -14.32
CA THR A 80 0.71 -2.56 -14.61
C THR A 80 0.65 -2.74 -16.14
N PRO A 81 1.52 -3.56 -16.74
CA PRO A 81 1.46 -3.83 -18.18
C PRO A 81 0.18 -4.56 -18.52
N GLY A 82 -0.53 -4.10 -19.55
CA GLY A 82 -1.73 -4.76 -20.04
C GLY A 82 -1.46 -6.15 -20.62
N SER A 83 -2.53 -6.91 -20.79
CA SER A 83 -2.45 -8.23 -21.44
C SER A 83 -1.86 -8.12 -22.85
N GLY A 84 -0.89 -8.98 -23.16
CA GLY A 84 -0.22 -8.98 -24.46
C GLY A 84 0.86 -7.91 -24.61
N ALA A 85 1.26 -7.23 -23.54
CA ALA A 85 2.35 -6.27 -23.55
C ALA A 85 3.64 -6.92 -24.08
N THR A 86 4.30 -6.22 -25.01
CA THR A 86 5.62 -6.63 -25.51
C THR A 86 6.73 -6.08 -24.62
N ASN A 87 7.90 -6.73 -24.63
CA ASN A 87 9.08 -6.23 -23.91
C ASN A 87 9.43 -4.80 -24.32
N GLU A 88 9.39 -4.52 -25.63
CA GLU A 88 9.75 -3.22 -26.18
C GLU A 88 8.81 -2.12 -25.67
N GLN A 89 7.51 -2.36 -25.64
CA GLN A 89 6.52 -1.41 -25.11
C GLN A 89 6.81 -1.08 -23.64
N VAL A 90 7.01 -2.10 -22.80
CA VAL A 90 7.26 -1.93 -21.37
C VAL A 90 8.58 -1.20 -21.11
N ILE A 91 9.65 -1.57 -21.82
CA ILE A 91 10.97 -0.92 -21.71
C ILE A 91 10.89 0.54 -22.16
N THR A 92 10.25 0.80 -23.31
CA THR A 92 10.10 2.16 -23.85
C THR A 92 9.32 3.04 -22.88
N LYS A 93 8.28 2.49 -22.24
CA LYS A 93 7.46 3.19 -21.23
C LYS A 93 8.28 3.54 -19.98
N LEU A 94 9.05 2.59 -19.45
CA LEU A 94 9.74 2.74 -18.15
C LEU A 94 11.07 3.52 -18.26
N ARG A 95 11.75 3.47 -19.38
CA ARG A 95 13.07 4.11 -19.55
C ARG A 95 13.09 5.59 -19.15
N PRO A 96 12.15 6.45 -19.59
CA PRO A 96 12.17 7.86 -19.19
C PRO A 96 12.06 8.07 -17.66
N ALA A 97 11.33 7.22 -16.96
CA ALA A 97 11.22 7.30 -15.49
C ALA A 97 12.54 6.87 -14.81
N VAL A 98 13.21 5.85 -15.34
CA VAL A 98 14.55 5.44 -14.87
C VAL A 98 15.58 6.53 -15.17
N ASP A 99 15.54 7.12 -16.35
CA ASP A 99 16.42 8.24 -16.73
C ASP A 99 16.16 9.48 -15.85
N ALA A 100 14.93 9.66 -15.34
CA ALA A 100 14.55 10.68 -14.37
C ALA A 100 14.95 10.31 -12.92
N GLY A 101 15.59 9.16 -12.69
CA GLY A 101 16.17 8.77 -11.41
C GLY A 101 15.43 7.68 -10.63
N ALA A 102 14.41 7.03 -11.22
CA ALA A 102 13.78 5.90 -10.55
C ALA A 102 14.81 4.78 -10.29
N ALA A 103 14.99 4.44 -9.02
CA ALA A 103 16.04 3.51 -8.57
C ALA A 103 15.68 2.03 -8.75
N ALA A 104 14.41 1.72 -8.96
CA ALA A 104 13.89 0.37 -9.20
C ALA A 104 12.56 0.45 -9.96
N VAL A 105 12.12 -0.70 -10.47
CA VAL A 105 10.84 -0.88 -11.15
C VAL A 105 10.00 -1.92 -10.43
N VAL A 106 8.71 -1.66 -10.25
CA VAL A 106 7.71 -2.66 -9.84
C VAL A 106 6.80 -3.00 -11.02
N LEU A 107 6.76 -4.26 -11.39
CA LEU A 107 5.80 -4.78 -12.36
C LEU A 107 4.61 -5.37 -11.62
N CYS A 108 3.47 -4.71 -11.73
CA CYS A 108 2.23 -5.07 -11.06
C CYS A 108 1.41 -5.99 -11.97
N PHE A 109 1.39 -7.30 -11.67
CA PHE A 109 0.57 -8.30 -12.36
C PHE A 109 -0.61 -8.78 -11.49
N ASP A 110 -0.89 -8.03 -10.45
CA ASP A 110 -2.06 -8.21 -9.60
C ASP A 110 -3.34 -7.71 -10.29
N ASP A 111 -4.47 -8.26 -9.87
CA ASP A 111 -5.82 -7.86 -10.30
C ASP A 111 -6.03 -7.83 -11.84
N LEU A 112 -5.27 -8.63 -12.56
CA LEU A 112 -5.42 -8.79 -13.99
C LEU A 112 -6.19 -10.09 -14.30
N PRO A 113 -7.13 -10.07 -15.26
CA PRO A 113 -7.94 -11.23 -15.62
C PRO A 113 -7.17 -12.27 -16.45
N VAL A 114 -5.87 -12.45 -16.20
CA VAL A 114 -5.00 -13.27 -17.06
C VAL A 114 -4.74 -14.61 -16.41
N LEU A 115 -5.26 -15.67 -17.02
CA LEU A 115 -4.95 -17.05 -16.65
C LEU A 115 -3.62 -17.46 -17.29
N ASN A 116 -2.72 -18.08 -16.50
CA ASN A 116 -1.48 -18.73 -16.96
C ASN A 116 -0.41 -17.83 -17.62
N ALA A 117 -0.22 -16.63 -17.15
CA ALA A 117 0.74 -15.67 -17.72
C ALA A 117 2.16 -15.74 -17.11
N ALA A 118 2.52 -16.80 -16.37
CA ALA A 118 3.83 -16.88 -15.69
C ALA A 118 5.01 -16.66 -16.63
N ALA A 119 5.00 -17.26 -17.80
CA ALA A 119 6.08 -17.13 -18.81
C ALA A 119 6.17 -15.71 -19.38
N ASP A 120 5.03 -15.03 -19.56
CA ASP A 120 5.01 -13.64 -20.03
C ASP A 120 5.52 -12.69 -18.94
N HIS A 121 5.11 -12.91 -17.69
CA HIS A 121 5.58 -12.11 -16.54
C HIS A 121 7.10 -12.26 -16.35
N GLN A 122 7.64 -13.48 -16.45
CA GLN A 122 9.09 -13.73 -16.44
C GLN A 122 9.80 -13.02 -17.57
N ARG A 123 9.28 -13.19 -18.79
CA ARG A 123 9.87 -12.60 -20.01
C ARG A 123 9.96 -11.07 -19.88
N ILE A 124 8.90 -10.43 -19.43
CA ILE A 124 8.84 -8.97 -19.23
C ILE A 124 9.81 -8.57 -18.10
N ALA A 125 9.79 -9.25 -16.96
CA ALA A 125 10.64 -8.92 -15.82
C ALA A 125 12.13 -8.99 -16.16
N HIS A 126 12.57 -10.05 -16.85
CA HIS A 126 13.95 -10.20 -17.31
C HIS A 126 14.31 -9.13 -18.34
N ALA A 127 13.45 -8.88 -19.31
CA ALA A 127 13.72 -7.89 -20.35
C ALA A 127 13.85 -6.46 -19.76
N VAL A 128 13.01 -6.11 -18.81
CA VAL A 128 13.08 -4.81 -18.11
C VAL A 128 14.36 -4.71 -17.29
N ARG A 129 14.70 -5.73 -16.47
CA ARG A 129 15.92 -5.78 -15.68
C ARG A 129 17.16 -5.60 -16.57
N ASP A 130 17.25 -6.38 -17.63
CA ASP A 130 18.43 -6.43 -18.51
C ASP A 130 18.59 -5.15 -19.34
N ALA A 131 17.47 -4.55 -19.78
CA ALA A 131 17.51 -3.35 -20.61
C ALA A 131 17.67 -2.06 -19.82
N LEU A 132 17.10 -1.98 -18.61
CA LEU A 132 17.13 -0.76 -17.78
C LEU A 132 18.25 -0.80 -16.74
N ASN A 133 18.78 -1.97 -16.43
CA ASN A 133 19.87 -2.19 -15.46
C ASN A 133 19.55 -1.63 -14.06
N VAL A 134 18.30 -1.80 -13.62
CA VAL A 134 17.81 -1.45 -12.28
C VAL A 134 17.17 -2.68 -11.63
N PRO A 135 17.08 -2.75 -10.29
CA PRO A 135 16.31 -3.76 -9.60
C PRO A 135 14.87 -3.83 -10.11
N VAL A 136 14.35 -5.04 -10.24
CA VAL A 136 12.95 -5.29 -10.61
C VAL A 136 12.30 -6.07 -9.50
N TRP A 137 11.12 -5.60 -9.09
CA TRP A 137 10.24 -6.29 -8.16
C TRP A 137 8.95 -6.62 -8.90
N ILE A 138 8.28 -7.69 -8.51
CA ILE A 138 7.01 -8.05 -9.13
C ILE A 138 5.94 -8.29 -8.07
N THR A 139 4.72 -7.81 -8.36
CA THR A 139 3.51 -8.26 -7.69
C THR A 139 2.90 -9.33 -8.58
N PRO A 140 2.96 -10.61 -8.19
CA PRO A 140 2.44 -11.70 -9.03
C PRO A 140 0.91 -11.69 -9.02
N THR A 141 0.27 -12.34 -9.98
CA THR A 141 -1.21 -12.50 -9.97
C THR A 141 -1.70 -13.24 -8.71
N HIS A 142 -0.92 -14.22 -8.22
CA HIS A 142 -1.20 -14.91 -6.96
C HIS A 142 -0.35 -14.32 -5.82
N TYR A 143 -0.67 -13.08 -5.45
CA TYR A 143 0.08 -12.30 -4.47
C TYR A 143 -0.29 -12.59 -3.02
N ALA A 144 -1.41 -13.25 -2.74
CA ALA A 144 -1.86 -13.63 -1.40
C ALA A 144 -1.83 -15.15 -1.20
N GLY A 145 -1.90 -15.57 0.07
CA GLY A 145 -2.00 -16.98 0.45
C GLY A 145 -0.66 -17.67 0.71
N LEU A 146 -0.78 -18.89 1.26
CA LEU A 146 0.34 -19.76 1.68
C LEU A 146 0.41 -21.06 0.87
N THR A 147 -0.46 -21.22 -0.11
CA THR A 147 -0.50 -22.42 -0.94
C THR A 147 0.16 -22.16 -2.27
N SER A 148 0.86 -23.17 -2.78
CA SER A 148 1.40 -23.11 -4.12
C SER A 148 0.30 -23.16 -5.18
N SER A 149 0.64 -22.73 -6.38
CA SER A 149 -0.20 -22.86 -7.57
C SER A 149 0.68 -23.09 -8.78
N PRO A 150 0.14 -23.73 -9.86
CA PRO A 150 0.90 -23.90 -11.09
C PRO A 150 1.49 -22.60 -11.65
N TYR A 151 0.79 -21.48 -11.44
CA TYR A 151 1.29 -20.15 -11.81
C TYR A 151 2.51 -19.72 -10.98
N LEU A 152 2.44 -19.81 -9.63
CA LEU A 152 3.55 -19.45 -8.75
C LEU A 152 4.75 -20.35 -8.95
N ASP A 153 4.52 -21.65 -9.09
CA ASP A 153 5.59 -22.62 -9.33
C ASP A 153 6.33 -22.30 -10.63
N ALA A 154 5.59 -22.09 -11.72
CA ALA A 154 6.16 -21.72 -13.00
C ALA A 154 6.87 -20.38 -12.92
N LEU A 155 6.25 -19.35 -12.34
CA LEU A 155 6.82 -18.01 -12.20
C LEU A 155 8.15 -18.06 -11.42
N CYS A 156 8.14 -18.64 -10.23
CA CYS A 156 9.31 -18.63 -9.34
C CYS A 156 10.46 -19.51 -9.85
N ALA A 157 10.15 -20.60 -10.55
CA ALA A 157 11.17 -21.46 -11.15
C ALA A 157 11.98 -20.77 -12.26
N GLY A 158 11.39 -19.82 -12.97
CA GLY A 158 12.03 -19.12 -14.08
C GLY A 158 12.55 -17.73 -13.76
N LEU A 159 12.19 -17.14 -12.60
CA LEU A 159 12.69 -15.82 -12.20
C LEU A 159 14.12 -15.91 -11.64
N GLY A 160 14.97 -14.96 -11.99
CA GLY A 160 16.28 -14.75 -11.36
C GLY A 160 16.12 -14.46 -9.85
N GLU A 161 17.08 -14.90 -9.03
CA GLU A 161 17.08 -14.71 -7.57
C GLU A 161 17.15 -13.23 -7.18
N ASP A 162 17.55 -12.36 -8.07
CA ASP A 162 17.69 -10.92 -7.93
C ASP A 162 16.38 -10.16 -8.10
N ILE A 163 15.32 -10.83 -8.58
CA ILE A 163 13.97 -10.25 -8.72
C ILE A 163 13.16 -10.54 -7.46
N GLU A 164 12.73 -9.49 -6.76
CA GLU A 164 11.89 -9.61 -5.57
C GLU A 164 10.45 -9.97 -5.96
N VAL A 165 9.80 -10.79 -5.13
CA VAL A 165 8.40 -11.20 -5.33
C VAL A 165 7.56 -10.73 -4.15
N MET A 166 6.57 -9.92 -4.42
CA MET A 166 5.69 -9.35 -3.41
C MET A 166 4.64 -10.34 -2.93
N TRP A 167 4.21 -10.13 -1.69
CA TRP A 167 3.20 -10.93 -1.01
C TRP A 167 2.43 -10.06 -0.01
N THR A 168 1.10 -10.17 -0.01
CA THR A 168 0.26 -9.38 0.90
C THR A 168 -0.01 -10.03 2.25
N GLY A 169 0.25 -11.31 2.39
CA GLY A 169 -0.12 -12.10 3.57
C GLY A 169 -1.02 -13.28 3.21
N ASN A 170 -1.66 -13.89 4.19
CA ASN A 170 -2.61 -14.99 3.98
C ASN A 170 -3.79 -14.57 3.13
N TYR A 171 -4.19 -13.31 3.23
CA TYR A 171 -5.26 -12.67 2.51
C TYR A 171 -4.75 -11.41 1.82
N VAL A 172 -5.61 -10.73 1.09
CA VAL A 172 -5.30 -9.43 0.50
C VAL A 172 -5.08 -8.40 1.61
N VAL A 173 -5.94 -8.42 2.63
CA VAL A 173 -5.80 -7.62 3.86
C VAL A 173 -5.80 -8.58 5.06
N ASN A 174 -4.93 -8.33 6.03
CA ASN A 174 -4.66 -9.27 7.12
C ASN A 174 -4.72 -8.58 8.48
N ASP A 175 -5.42 -9.21 9.43
CA ASP A 175 -5.32 -8.87 10.86
C ASP A 175 -3.92 -9.18 11.39
N THR A 176 -3.38 -10.33 11.00
CA THR A 176 -2.08 -10.81 11.47
C THR A 176 -1.23 -11.32 10.32
N ILE A 177 0.07 -11.05 10.41
CA ILE A 177 1.12 -11.70 9.60
C ILE A 177 2.15 -12.24 10.59
N THR A 178 2.40 -13.55 10.54
CA THR A 178 3.33 -14.23 11.44
C THR A 178 4.63 -14.62 10.75
N VAL A 179 5.65 -14.91 11.55
CA VAL A 179 6.93 -15.46 11.06
C VAL A 179 6.69 -16.79 10.33
N ASN A 180 5.78 -17.62 10.86
CA ASN A 180 5.45 -18.90 10.23
C ASN A 180 4.77 -18.72 8.87
N ASP A 181 3.92 -17.71 8.72
CA ASP A 181 3.30 -17.38 7.43
C ASP A 181 4.36 -16.97 6.39
N ALA A 182 5.31 -16.13 6.79
CA ALA A 182 6.39 -15.70 5.90
C ALA A 182 7.31 -16.88 5.50
N ILE A 183 7.59 -17.80 6.44
CA ILE A 183 8.36 -19.03 6.17
C ILE A 183 7.58 -19.92 5.19
N ALA A 184 6.29 -20.14 5.42
CA ALA A 184 5.44 -20.93 4.52
C ALA A 184 5.37 -20.30 3.12
N ARG A 185 5.23 -18.96 3.03
CA ARG A 185 5.28 -18.27 1.74
C ARG A 185 6.62 -18.45 1.03
N ARG A 186 7.72 -18.39 1.77
CA ARG A 186 9.06 -18.62 1.23
C ARG A 186 9.18 -20.01 0.60
N GLU A 187 8.60 -21.04 1.22
CA GLU A 187 8.63 -22.41 0.67
C GLU A 187 7.92 -22.48 -0.68
N VAL A 188 6.71 -21.90 -0.80
CA VAL A 188 5.93 -21.93 -2.05
C VAL A 188 6.47 -21.00 -3.14
N THR A 189 7.41 -20.12 -2.82
CA THR A 189 8.11 -19.25 -3.77
C THR A 189 9.54 -19.70 -4.08
N GLY A 190 9.86 -20.96 -3.84
CA GLY A 190 11.16 -21.54 -4.17
C GLY A 190 12.31 -21.04 -3.30
N GLY A 191 12.04 -20.72 -2.04
CA GLY A 191 13.05 -20.28 -1.05
C GLY A 191 13.28 -18.79 -1.00
N ARG A 192 12.50 -17.98 -1.72
CA ARG A 192 12.60 -16.51 -1.76
C ARG A 192 12.00 -15.90 -0.51
N ALA A 193 12.77 -15.06 0.19
CA ALA A 193 12.22 -14.24 1.27
C ALA A 193 11.15 -13.31 0.69
N PRO A 194 9.92 -13.27 1.25
CA PRO A 194 8.87 -12.43 0.70
C PRO A 194 9.17 -10.95 0.90
N LEU A 195 8.90 -10.13 -0.12
CA LEU A 195 8.75 -8.69 0.02
C LEU A 195 7.28 -8.43 0.37
N VAL A 196 7.01 -8.01 1.59
CA VAL A 196 5.63 -7.81 2.04
C VAL A 196 5.07 -6.51 1.47
N TRP A 197 3.97 -6.61 0.73
CA TRP A 197 3.06 -5.50 0.46
C TRP A 197 1.97 -5.54 1.52
N ASP A 198 2.12 -4.77 2.58
CA ASP A 198 1.18 -4.77 3.68
C ASP A 198 0.02 -3.81 3.40
N ASN A 199 -1.18 -4.34 3.23
CA ASN A 199 -2.39 -3.56 3.04
C ASN A 199 -2.91 -3.01 4.38
N ALA A 200 -2.05 -2.25 5.05
CA ALA A 200 -2.31 -1.50 6.27
C ALA A 200 -1.58 -0.14 6.18
N PRO A 201 -2.25 0.99 6.38
CA PRO A 201 -3.64 1.21 6.78
C PRO A 201 -4.63 1.40 5.63
N VAL A 202 -4.40 0.90 4.44
CA VAL A 202 -5.26 1.16 3.26
C VAL A 202 -6.75 1.07 3.61
N ASN A 203 -7.55 1.99 3.06
CA ASN A 203 -8.99 2.07 3.28
C ASN A 203 -9.77 2.26 1.98
N ASP A 204 -9.29 1.71 0.88
CA ASP A 204 -9.93 1.80 -0.42
C ASP A 204 -11.04 0.76 -0.64
N ALA A 205 -11.68 0.79 -1.80
CA ALA A 205 -12.72 -0.14 -2.23
C ALA A 205 -13.83 -0.32 -1.15
N LEU A 206 -14.01 -1.52 -0.65
CA LEU A 206 -15.04 -1.81 0.38
C LEU A 206 -14.68 -1.24 1.76
N MET A 207 -13.44 -0.80 1.96
CA MET A 207 -12.96 -0.25 3.23
C MET A 207 -13.02 1.28 3.32
N HIS A 208 -13.43 1.96 2.26
CA HIS A 208 -13.43 3.44 2.22
C HIS A 208 -14.31 4.10 3.30
N ALA A 209 -15.12 3.30 4.00
CA ALA A 209 -15.87 3.72 5.18
C ALA A 209 -15.00 3.89 6.44
N HIS A 210 -13.79 3.38 6.44
CA HIS A 210 -12.96 3.29 7.63
C HIS A 210 -11.78 4.27 7.56
N MET A 211 -11.49 4.93 8.67
CA MET A 211 -10.23 5.63 8.88
C MET A 211 -9.40 4.83 9.89
N HIS A 212 -8.31 4.26 9.42
CA HIS A 212 -7.46 3.40 10.24
C HIS A 212 -6.40 4.22 10.98
N LEU A 213 -6.83 4.89 12.05
CA LEU A 213 -6.00 5.81 12.83
C LEU A 213 -5.28 5.13 14.00
N GLY A 214 -5.45 3.82 14.19
CA GLY A 214 -4.77 3.05 15.24
C GLY A 214 -3.29 2.79 14.95
N PRO A 215 -2.54 2.30 15.94
CA PRO A 215 -1.16 1.85 15.73
C PRO A 215 -1.10 0.58 14.88
N LEU A 216 0.07 0.28 14.32
CA LEU A 216 0.32 -1.03 13.71
C LEU A 216 0.08 -2.14 14.73
N HIS A 217 -0.68 -3.14 14.34
CA HIS A 217 -0.93 -4.34 15.16
C HIS A 217 -0.84 -5.61 14.32
N GLY A 218 -0.81 -6.77 14.98
CA GLY A 218 -0.88 -8.06 14.32
C GLY A 218 0.34 -8.44 13.46
N ARG A 219 1.45 -7.69 13.55
CA ARG A 219 2.70 -8.03 12.86
C ARG A 219 3.68 -8.60 13.87
N GLU A 220 3.97 -9.91 13.74
CA GLU A 220 4.83 -10.62 14.68
C GLU A 220 6.27 -10.07 14.63
N GLN A 221 6.87 -9.89 15.81
CA GLN A 221 8.30 -9.57 15.90
C GLN A 221 9.13 -10.76 15.37
N GLY A 222 10.15 -10.45 14.56
CA GLY A 222 10.96 -11.48 13.89
C GLY A 222 10.67 -11.59 12.39
N LEU A 223 9.58 -11.02 11.89
CA LEU A 223 9.33 -10.89 10.45
C LEU A 223 10.50 -10.18 9.74
N GLN A 224 11.15 -9.25 10.43
CA GLN A 224 12.35 -8.54 9.96
C GLN A 224 13.52 -9.47 9.57
N ASN A 225 13.53 -10.70 10.10
CA ASN A 225 14.61 -11.67 9.88
C ASN A 225 14.29 -12.66 8.75
N VAL A 226 13.03 -12.75 8.32
CA VAL A 226 12.57 -13.76 7.35
C VAL A 226 12.02 -13.15 6.06
N CYS A 227 11.68 -11.87 6.06
CA CYS A 227 11.23 -11.11 4.90
C CYS A 227 12.38 -10.31 4.26
N SER A 228 12.32 -10.04 2.96
CA SER A 228 13.26 -9.14 2.27
C SER A 228 12.93 -7.67 2.50
N GLY A 229 11.75 -7.35 2.99
CA GLY A 229 11.31 -6.02 3.33
C GLY A 229 9.80 -5.90 3.54
N PHE A 230 9.36 -4.68 3.81
CA PHE A 230 7.97 -4.29 3.99
C PHE A 230 7.68 -2.98 3.25
N LEU A 231 6.61 -2.98 2.47
CA LEU A 231 6.03 -1.81 1.83
C LEU A 231 4.58 -1.68 2.30
N TRP A 232 4.28 -0.64 3.06
CA TRP A 232 2.94 -0.38 3.57
C TRP A 232 2.12 0.38 2.55
N ASN A 233 0.88 -0.09 2.32
CA ASN A 233 -0.11 0.57 1.46
C ASN A 233 -0.94 1.54 2.32
N PRO A 234 -0.81 2.86 2.12
CA PRO A 234 -1.49 3.86 2.94
C PRO A 234 -2.97 4.00 2.58
N MET A 235 -3.73 4.72 3.42
CA MET A 235 -5.07 5.20 3.09
C MET A 235 -5.03 6.23 1.96
N VAL A 236 -6.19 6.52 1.38
CA VAL A 236 -6.34 7.67 0.46
C VAL A 236 -6.14 9.02 1.16
N GLU A 237 -6.24 9.05 2.49
CA GLU A 237 -5.93 10.18 3.36
C GLU A 237 -4.45 10.11 3.82
N PRO A 238 -3.55 10.88 3.18
CA PRO A 238 -2.11 10.70 3.38
C PRO A 238 -1.64 11.03 4.80
N ARG A 239 -2.09 12.15 5.38
CA ARG A 239 -1.63 12.58 6.71
C ARG A 239 -2.19 11.71 7.83
N ALA A 240 -3.42 11.24 7.67
CA ALA A 240 -4.02 10.25 8.57
C ALA A 240 -3.24 8.93 8.57
N SER A 241 -2.76 8.51 7.42
CA SER A 241 -1.93 7.30 7.27
C SER A 241 -0.62 7.37 8.05
N MET A 242 -0.04 8.58 8.20
CA MET A 242 1.27 8.75 8.85
C MET A 242 1.27 8.30 10.31
N LEU A 243 0.13 8.28 10.99
CA LEU A 243 0.04 7.86 12.39
C LEU A 243 0.39 6.38 12.55
N MET A 244 -0.23 5.54 11.75
CA MET A 244 0.05 4.10 11.75
C MET A 244 1.44 3.82 11.17
N LEU A 245 1.84 4.50 10.11
CA LEU A 245 3.14 4.29 9.46
C LEU A 245 4.32 4.66 10.38
N GLU A 246 4.18 5.68 11.23
CA GLU A 246 5.20 6.00 12.24
C GLU A 246 5.32 4.89 13.30
N SER A 247 4.20 4.29 13.70
CA SER A 247 4.22 3.12 14.57
C SER A 247 4.82 1.88 13.88
N ALA A 248 4.60 1.72 12.59
CA ALA A 248 5.22 0.67 11.79
C ALA A 248 6.75 0.84 11.70
N ALA A 249 7.21 2.08 11.57
CA ALA A 249 8.64 2.38 11.59
C ALA A 249 9.28 2.04 12.95
N ALA A 250 8.60 2.33 14.05
CA ALA A 250 9.04 1.96 15.39
C ALA A 250 9.07 0.43 15.56
N TRP A 251 7.99 -0.25 15.17
CA TRP A 251 7.92 -1.72 15.19
C TRP A 251 9.06 -2.37 14.42
N TRP A 252 9.39 -1.86 13.23
CA TRP A 252 10.49 -2.41 12.44
C TRP A 252 11.84 -2.32 13.14
N ARG A 253 12.09 -1.23 13.87
CA ARG A 253 13.32 -1.05 14.67
C ARG A 253 13.34 -1.86 15.96
N GLY A 254 12.22 -2.50 16.34
CA GLY A 254 12.04 -3.17 17.63
C GLY A 254 11.69 -2.22 18.77
N ASP A 255 11.32 -0.97 18.45
CA ASP A 255 10.80 0.01 19.41
C ASP A 255 9.31 -0.26 19.72
N ASP A 256 8.77 0.37 20.76
CA ASP A 256 7.35 0.24 21.11
C ASP A 256 6.47 1.03 20.14
N ALA A 257 5.76 0.29 19.28
CA ALA A 257 4.86 0.83 18.27
C ALA A 257 3.71 1.68 18.87
N LEU A 258 3.18 1.27 20.03
CA LEU A 258 2.11 2.00 20.70
C LEU A 258 2.59 3.34 21.24
N THR A 259 3.78 3.40 21.83
CA THR A 259 4.39 4.66 22.30
C THR A 259 4.65 5.61 21.13
N ALA A 260 5.19 5.11 20.02
CA ALA A 260 5.42 5.90 18.82
C ALA A 260 4.12 6.47 18.26
N TRP A 261 3.08 5.65 18.16
CA TRP A 261 1.75 6.08 17.74
C TRP A 261 1.16 7.17 18.66
N ASN A 262 1.20 6.97 19.99
CA ASN A 262 0.72 7.95 20.94
C ASN A 262 1.41 9.30 20.74
N THR A 263 2.73 9.28 20.54
CA THR A 263 3.50 10.49 20.29
C THR A 263 3.07 11.18 19.00
N ALA A 264 2.88 10.44 17.91
CA ALA A 264 2.44 10.97 16.63
C ALA A 264 1.04 11.58 16.70
N VAL A 265 0.10 10.86 17.32
CA VAL A 265 -1.29 11.30 17.48
C VAL A 265 -1.38 12.61 18.25
N ASP A 266 -0.60 12.77 19.34
CA ASP A 266 -0.60 13.99 20.15
C ASP A 266 0.11 15.15 19.43
N ARG A 267 1.27 14.87 18.83
CA ARG A 267 2.04 15.86 18.07
C ARG A 267 1.25 16.46 16.91
N ASP A 268 0.56 15.61 16.16
CA ASP A 268 -0.13 16.00 14.93
C ASP A 268 -1.60 16.38 15.18
N GLY A 269 -2.08 16.30 16.43
CA GLY A 269 -3.41 16.76 16.84
C GLY A 269 -4.55 15.85 16.44
N TRP A 270 -4.32 14.52 16.36
CA TRP A 270 -5.31 13.54 15.94
C TRP A 270 -6.00 12.79 17.08
N ARG A 271 -5.65 13.07 18.35
CA ARG A 271 -6.08 12.29 19.52
C ARG A 271 -7.57 12.05 19.57
N MET A 272 -8.36 13.11 19.45
CA MET A 272 -9.82 13.02 19.55
C MET A 272 -10.40 12.13 18.44
N LEU A 273 -9.92 12.29 17.20
CA LEU A 273 -10.40 11.49 16.08
C LEU A 273 -9.96 10.02 16.20
N ALA A 274 -8.71 9.78 16.60
CA ALA A 274 -8.18 8.44 16.79
C ALA A 274 -8.95 7.67 17.89
N GLU A 275 -9.29 8.34 19.00
CA GLU A 275 -10.11 7.75 20.06
C GLU A 275 -11.56 7.53 19.61
N ALA A 276 -12.12 8.45 18.82
CA ALA A 276 -13.49 8.34 18.29
C ALA A 276 -13.63 7.24 17.24
N THR A 277 -12.58 6.91 16.47
CA THR A 277 -12.58 5.76 15.56
C THR A 277 -12.56 4.43 16.32
N ALA A 278 -12.56 4.50 17.65
CA ALA A 278 -12.60 3.34 18.53
C ALA A 278 -11.56 2.29 18.12
N TYR A 279 -10.30 2.74 17.96
CA TYR A 279 -9.22 1.77 17.90
C TYR A 279 -9.37 0.80 19.06
N ARG A 280 -9.81 -0.39 18.72
CA ARG A 280 -9.91 -1.52 19.64
C ARG A 280 -8.96 -2.56 19.09
N GLY A 281 -8.06 -3.04 19.90
CA GLY A 281 -7.14 -4.10 19.50
C GLY A 281 -7.81 -5.43 19.16
N ASP A 282 -9.14 -5.50 19.30
CA ASP A 282 -10.01 -6.64 19.04
C ASP A 282 -10.89 -6.47 17.78
N VAL A 283 -10.79 -5.34 17.11
CA VAL A 283 -11.55 -5.07 15.88
C VAL A 283 -10.91 -5.77 14.71
N HIS A 284 -11.67 -6.66 14.07
CA HIS A 284 -11.22 -7.37 12.88
C HIS A 284 -11.18 -6.45 11.67
N TRP A 285 -10.14 -6.58 10.93
CA TRP A 285 -9.84 -5.95 9.68
C TRP A 285 -9.94 -6.97 8.53
N PRO A 286 -10.48 -6.65 7.36
CA PRO A 286 -11.31 -5.54 6.94
C PRO A 286 -12.80 -5.85 7.15
N GLY A 287 -13.62 -4.86 7.17
CA GLY A 287 -15.07 -5.03 6.99
C GLY A 287 -15.93 -4.68 8.18
N GLU A 288 -15.37 -4.08 9.23
CA GLU A 288 -16.21 -3.53 10.30
C GLU A 288 -16.73 -2.15 9.93
N THR A 289 -18.04 -2.01 10.06
CA THR A 289 -18.70 -0.71 9.96
C THR A 289 -18.26 0.15 11.14
N PRO A 290 -17.86 1.41 10.94
CA PRO A 290 -17.55 2.30 12.04
C PRO A 290 -18.70 2.38 13.02
N ALA A 291 -18.40 2.31 14.33
CA ALA A 291 -19.40 2.38 15.36
C ALA A 291 -20.20 3.68 15.25
N ARG A 292 -21.47 3.64 15.65
CA ARG A 292 -22.36 4.81 15.65
C ARG A 292 -21.74 5.98 16.40
N GLU A 293 -21.11 5.68 17.54
CA GLU A 293 -20.44 6.66 18.39
C GLU A 293 -19.33 7.40 17.67
N TRP A 294 -18.65 6.74 16.73
CA TRP A 294 -17.64 7.37 15.89
C TRP A 294 -18.25 8.45 14.99
N TRP A 295 -19.36 8.16 14.34
CA TRP A 295 -20.05 9.12 13.48
C TRP A 295 -20.63 10.29 14.27
N GLU A 296 -21.15 10.03 15.46
CA GLU A 296 -21.62 11.07 16.37
C GLU A 296 -20.48 11.96 16.82
N ALA A 297 -19.33 11.40 17.17
CA ALA A 297 -18.15 12.15 17.54
C ALA A 297 -17.58 12.97 16.37
N VAL A 298 -17.48 12.40 15.17
CA VAL A 298 -17.01 13.12 13.97
C VAL A 298 -17.93 14.28 13.63
N ARG A 299 -19.25 14.11 13.74
CA ARG A 299 -20.22 15.17 13.50
C ARG A 299 -19.99 16.39 14.39
N ASP A 300 -19.64 16.17 15.63
CA ASP A 300 -19.50 17.20 16.65
C ASP A 300 -18.05 17.73 16.79
N MET A 301 -17.10 17.21 16.02
CA MET A 301 -15.71 17.66 16.04
C MET A 301 -15.53 19.07 15.48
N PRO A 302 -14.58 19.85 16.03
CA PRO A 302 -14.11 21.06 15.37
C PRO A 302 -13.43 20.71 14.06
N ASP A 303 -13.33 21.67 13.17
CA ASP A 303 -12.57 21.53 11.92
C ASP A 303 -11.10 21.28 12.23
N MET A 304 -10.61 20.12 11.79
CA MET A 304 -9.25 19.70 12.16
C MET A 304 -8.28 19.77 10.98
N LYS A 305 -8.51 18.96 9.97
CA LYS A 305 -7.58 18.80 8.84
C LYS A 305 -8.36 18.80 7.54
N ASP A 306 -7.80 19.42 6.51
CA ASP A 306 -8.46 19.52 5.20
C ASP A 306 -8.83 18.15 4.63
N GLU A 307 -7.95 17.15 4.76
CA GLU A 307 -8.19 15.82 4.22
C GLU A 307 -9.35 15.05 4.89
N VAL A 308 -9.70 15.38 6.14
CA VAL A 308 -10.83 14.77 6.85
C VAL A 308 -12.06 15.66 6.87
N MET A 309 -11.96 16.88 6.35
CA MET A 309 -13.09 17.83 6.34
C MET A 309 -14.29 17.31 5.57
N THR A 310 -14.10 16.56 4.50
CA THR A 310 -15.19 15.94 3.75
C THR A 310 -16.01 15.00 4.63
N TRP A 311 -15.34 14.19 5.46
CA TRP A 311 -15.97 13.28 6.41
C TRP A 311 -16.72 14.04 7.50
N VAL A 312 -16.08 15.06 8.07
CA VAL A 312 -16.67 15.92 9.10
C VAL A 312 -17.92 16.64 8.56
N GLN A 313 -17.83 17.21 7.36
CA GLN A 313 -18.95 17.91 6.72
C GLN A 313 -20.10 16.96 6.38
N ALA A 314 -19.81 15.77 5.89
CA ALA A 314 -20.81 14.75 5.63
C ALA A 314 -21.54 14.33 6.91
N ALA A 315 -20.82 14.12 8.01
CA ALA A 315 -21.39 13.80 9.30
C ALA A 315 -22.27 14.96 9.85
N ARG A 316 -21.78 16.22 9.77
CA ARG A 316 -22.50 17.42 10.24
C ARG A 316 -23.77 17.71 9.46
N SER A 317 -23.76 17.50 8.15
CA SER A 317 -24.91 17.76 7.28
C SER A 317 -26.02 16.74 7.48
N GLY A 318 -25.78 15.62 8.17
CA GLY A 318 -26.68 14.49 8.21
C GLY A 318 -26.91 13.89 6.83
N ALA A 319 -26.11 14.32 5.86
CA ALA A 319 -26.18 13.83 4.50
C ALA A 319 -25.63 12.41 4.48
N ARG A 320 -26.54 11.48 4.37
CA ARG A 320 -26.28 10.07 4.46
C ARG A 320 -25.50 9.53 3.27
N VAL A 321 -25.00 10.25 2.36
CA VAL A 321 -24.53 9.67 1.08
C VAL A 321 -23.36 10.40 0.44
N ALA A 322 -22.86 11.40 1.06
CA ALA A 322 -21.71 12.08 0.46
C ALA A 322 -20.48 11.17 0.40
N LEU A 323 -20.45 10.16 1.26
CA LEU A 323 -19.42 9.14 1.31
C LEU A 323 -20.10 7.77 1.30
N ALA A 324 -19.62 6.87 0.50
CA ALA A 324 -20.09 5.48 0.48
C ALA A 324 -20.01 4.80 1.86
N ALA A 325 -19.14 5.30 2.73
CA ALA A 325 -19.08 4.99 4.14
C ALA A 325 -20.43 5.16 4.86
N LEU A 326 -21.10 6.28 4.64
CA LEU A 326 -22.41 6.55 5.25
C LEU A 326 -23.48 5.62 4.65
N ALA A 327 -23.40 5.32 3.36
CA ALA A 327 -24.32 4.40 2.71
C ALA A 327 -24.20 2.96 3.27
N ILE A 328 -22.99 2.51 3.61
CA ILE A 328 -22.77 1.20 4.24
C ILE A 328 -23.40 1.18 5.64
N ILE A 329 -23.14 2.19 6.45
CA ILE A 329 -23.71 2.30 7.80
C ILE A 329 -25.24 2.32 7.75
N GLU A 330 -25.80 2.99 6.76
CA GLU A 330 -27.24 3.01 6.55
C GLU A 330 -27.83 1.67 6.16
N ALA A 331 -27.14 0.95 5.28
CA ALA A 331 -27.54 -0.39 4.91
C ALA A 331 -27.54 -1.33 6.12
N ASP A 332 -26.53 -1.22 6.98
CA ASP A 332 -26.45 -2.02 8.19
C ASP A 332 -27.51 -1.65 9.23
N ILE A 333 -27.76 -0.36 9.45
CA ILE A 333 -28.84 0.09 10.34
C ILE A 333 -30.22 -0.34 9.80
N ALA A 334 -30.42 -0.27 8.50
CA ALA A 334 -31.66 -0.71 7.88
C ALA A 334 -31.84 -2.23 7.97
N SER A 335 -30.76 -3.01 7.90
CA SER A 335 -30.82 -4.47 8.06
C SER A 335 -31.16 -4.86 9.50
N LEU A 336 -30.56 -4.19 10.48
CA LEU A 336 -30.85 -4.43 11.89
C LEU A 336 -32.31 -4.07 12.27
N SER A 337 -32.84 -3.02 11.66
CA SER A 337 -34.24 -2.63 11.91
C SER A 337 -35.28 -3.57 11.31
N HIS A 338 -34.91 -4.44 10.41
CA HIS A 338 -35.75 -5.49 9.83
C HIS A 338 -35.67 -6.83 10.56
N GLU A 339 -34.59 -7.10 11.27
CA GLU A 339 -34.44 -8.32 12.07
C GLU A 339 -35.03 -8.19 13.48
N ASP A 340 -35.20 -6.97 13.95
CA ASP A 340 -35.77 -6.66 15.25
C ASP A 340 -37.30 -6.37 15.21
N MET A 341 -37.96 -6.49 14.06
CA MET A 341 -39.40 -6.39 13.86
C MET A 341 -40.02 -7.75 13.52
#